data_77f7d28e97ef551bc1310afc0718ddc4
#
_entry.id   77f7d28e97ef551bc1310afc0718ddc4
#
_cell.length_a   1.000
_cell.length_b   1.000
_cell.length_c   1.000
_cell.angle_alpha   90.00
_cell.angle_beta   90.00
_cell.angle_gamma   90.00
#
_symmetry.space_group_name_H-M   'P 1'
#
loop_
_entity.id
_entity.type
_entity.pdbx_description
1 polymer ?
#
loop_
_entity_poly.entity_id
_entity_poly.type
_entity_poly.pdbx_seq_one_letter_code
_entity_poly.pdbx_strand_id
1 'polypeptide(L)'
;MLTAPLHEIRAMTWFPGRMRERVGVWAMVWLAGLAVGRGQPATNLPAPRAAGRGGLERLTLAEAQRMALERNWDLLAAAASVNAATAQRIIAHEFPNPTLSLSSSLINVDNVPNSTPAGNSIWDRSYDTIFAINQLLEIGGKRRHRQESAQAGFESAKAQFLDARRTLDLGVAKAYIAAAQAEESVRVLMQSAGTLRQEAALAEVRFKAGEISSSDKSQIEISAERFELDARAAEAGAAQARVALEVLLGVPRPRADCVLAERLETLAGSTELGNTNSAGTWRPDVVAAETAWRKTEADLRLQKAYRIPDPTVLAQYEHEPPEAMNSAGFGVSFPLPLWNRNRGNILSAQAAREQARLAFEKAQAQAVAEIATAILAYDDALRRWTQYRQSIRPKSEQVRKTKAYAYQRGGTSLLDMLVAERDDNDVRLAANQSAGDTALAIATLRAATMEIQPSQVKK
;
A
#
# COMPACT_ATOMS: atom_id res chain seq x y z
N MET A 1 5.78 -0.53 52.12
CA MET A 1 6.82 -0.15 53.08
C MET A 1 8.08 0.07 52.28
N LEU A 2 8.65 1.23 52.06
CA LEU A 2 8.90 2.45 52.80
C LEU A 2 8.92 3.64 51.81
N THR A 3 8.40 4.70 52.25
CA THR A 3 8.17 6.03 51.68
C THR A 3 9.40 6.96 51.81
N ALA A 4 9.61 7.78 50.75
CA ALA A 4 9.93 9.23 50.81
C ALA A 4 11.31 9.69 51.35
N PRO A 5 11.73 10.98 51.17
CA PRO A 5 11.09 12.13 50.51
C PRO A 5 12.01 13.04 49.62
N LEU A 6 11.35 13.98 48.94
CA LEU A 6 11.84 15.19 48.29
C LEU A 6 12.68 16.11 49.20
N HIS A 7 13.74 16.72 48.63
CA HIS A 7 14.34 17.93 49.20
C HIS A 7 14.43 19.04 48.16
N GLU A 8 13.72 20.10 48.42
CA GLU A 8 13.84 21.44 47.81
C GLU A 8 15.25 22.00 47.99
N ILE A 9 15.79 22.67 46.98
CA ILE A 9 16.84 23.65 47.15
C ILE A 9 16.39 24.97 46.54
N ARG A 10 16.32 25.95 47.44
CA ARG A 10 15.97 27.34 47.29
C ARG A 10 16.87 28.11 46.35
N ALA A 11 16.24 29.02 45.61
CA ALA A 11 16.84 30.18 44.98
C ALA A 11 17.63 31.05 45.92
N MET A 12 18.79 31.52 45.49
CA MET A 12 19.51 32.59 46.15
C MET A 12 19.86 33.67 45.14
N THR A 13 19.07 34.71 45.17
CA THR A 13 19.32 36.00 44.52
C THR A 13 20.48 36.74 45.15
N TRP A 14 21.38 37.24 44.38
CA TRP A 14 22.25 38.37 44.75
C TRP A 14 22.63 39.21 43.52
N PHE A 15 22.16 40.43 43.45
CA PHE A 15 22.74 41.63 42.84
C PHE A 15 23.26 42.53 43.98
N PRO A 16 24.25 43.43 43.85
CA PRO A 16 24.43 44.37 42.72
C PRO A 16 25.88 44.75 42.39
N GLY A 17 26.11 45.49 41.30
CA GLY A 17 27.31 46.29 41.13
C GLY A 17 27.63 46.69 39.69
N ARG A 18 27.37 47.94 39.38
CA ARG A 18 27.74 48.62 38.14
C ARG A 18 29.22 48.59 37.92
N MET A 19 29.67 48.26 36.69
CA MET A 19 30.76 49.01 36.08
C MET A 19 30.65 48.98 34.54
N ARG A 20 30.49 50.16 34.00
CA ARG A 20 30.66 50.47 32.56
C ARG A 20 32.15 50.47 32.29
N GLU A 21 32.61 49.68 31.33
CA GLU A 21 33.71 50.14 30.48
C GLU A 21 33.66 49.40 29.16
N ARG A 22 33.87 50.15 28.11
CA ARG A 22 33.84 49.82 26.70
C ARG A 22 35.05 48.95 26.36
N VAL A 23 34.82 47.76 25.83
CA VAL A 23 35.79 47.11 24.95
C VAL A 23 35.00 46.59 23.75
N GLY A 24 35.15 47.33 22.65
CA GLY A 24 34.68 46.93 21.36
C GLY A 24 35.55 45.79 20.84
N VAL A 25 35.05 44.58 20.88
CA VAL A 25 35.60 43.49 20.06
C VAL A 25 34.70 43.39 18.85
N TRP A 26 35.16 43.93 17.75
CA TRP A 26 34.60 43.66 16.41
C TRP A 26 34.87 42.19 16.07
N ALA A 27 34.00 41.30 16.52
CA ALA A 27 33.89 40.00 15.91
C ALA A 27 33.17 40.21 14.56
N MET A 28 33.93 40.38 13.49
CA MET A 28 33.44 40.23 12.13
C MET A 28 33.04 38.77 11.92
N VAL A 29 31.86 38.39 12.40
CA VAL A 29 31.17 37.24 11.90
C VAL A 29 30.60 37.62 10.53
N TRP A 30 31.35 37.31 9.50
CA TRP A 30 30.79 37.19 8.16
C TRP A 30 29.77 36.06 8.25
N LEU A 31 28.51 36.39 8.59
CA LEU A 31 27.37 35.63 8.21
C LEU A 31 27.32 35.68 6.68
N ALA A 32 28.06 34.75 6.05
CA ALA A 32 27.77 34.35 4.71
C ALA A 32 26.28 33.98 4.74
N GLY A 33 25.45 34.82 4.13
CA GLY A 33 24.04 34.54 3.95
C GLY A 33 23.93 33.24 3.19
N LEU A 34 23.80 32.16 3.94
CA LEU A 34 23.17 30.93 3.43
C LEU A 34 21.78 31.36 3.01
N ALA A 35 21.65 31.66 1.73
CA ALA A 35 20.37 31.57 1.06
C ALA A 35 19.88 30.14 1.36
N VAL A 36 19.12 30.01 2.44
CA VAL A 36 18.26 28.87 2.65
C VAL A 36 17.33 28.90 1.45
N GLY A 37 17.73 28.16 0.43
CA GLY A 37 16.83 27.85 -0.65
C GLY A 37 15.59 27.35 0.04
N ARG A 38 14.52 28.13 -0.02
CA ARG A 38 13.19 27.68 0.34
C ARG A 38 12.93 26.46 -0.52
N GLY A 39 13.23 25.28 0.04
CA GLY A 39 12.74 24.04 -0.50
C GLY A 39 11.24 24.25 -0.66
N GLN A 40 10.79 24.22 -1.88
CA GLN A 40 9.34 24.18 -2.13
C GLN A 40 8.82 23.04 -1.25
N PRO A 41 7.78 23.28 -0.43
CA PRO A 41 7.19 22.20 0.33
C PRO A 41 6.80 21.12 -0.68
N ALA A 42 7.30 19.91 -0.41
CA ALA A 42 6.95 18.72 -1.15
C ALA A 42 5.45 18.77 -1.47
N THR A 43 5.17 18.63 -2.74
CA THR A 43 3.87 18.49 -3.38
C THR A 43 2.74 18.23 -2.40
N ASN A 44 1.81 19.17 -2.33
CA ASN A 44 0.52 18.99 -1.68
C ASN A 44 -0.08 17.67 -2.16
N LEU A 45 0.08 16.63 -1.37
CA LEU A 45 -0.85 15.52 -1.43
C LEU A 45 -2.21 16.15 -1.18
N PRO A 46 -3.17 16.04 -2.09
CA PRO A 46 -4.50 16.54 -1.82
C PRO A 46 -4.95 15.87 -0.53
N ALA A 47 -5.21 16.69 0.50
CA ALA A 47 -5.84 16.19 1.71
C ALA A 47 -7.08 15.39 1.26
N PRO A 48 -7.33 14.20 1.84
CA PRO A 48 -8.49 13.42 1.47
C PRO A 48 -9.70 14.33 1.59
N ARG A 49 -10.31 14.65 0.44
CA ARG A 49 -11.52 15.47 0.42
C ARG A 49 -12.52 14.75 1.29
N ALA A 50 -12.87 15.37 2.41
CA ALA A 50 -13.94 14.90 3.26
C ALA A 50 -15.12 14.61 2.34
N ALA A 51 -15.56 13.34 2.32
CA ALA A 51 -16.70 12.92 1.54
C ALA A 51 -17.87 13.80 1.94
N GLY A 52 -18.31 14.67 1.04
CA GLY A 52 -19.55 15.39 1.22
C GLY A 52 -20.64 14.36 1.54
N ARG A 53 -21.57 14.73 2.39
CA ARG A 53 -22.76 13.94 2.79
C ARG A 53 -23.75 13.68 1.64
N GLY A 54 -23.27 13.57 0.39
CA GLY A 54 -24.05 13.00 -0.68
C GLY A 54 -24.10 11.47 -0.47
N GLY A 55 -25.28 10.89 -0.30
CA GLY A 55 -25.45 9.44 -0.31
C GLY A 55 -24.73 8.88 -1.53
N LEU A 56 -24.12 7.70 -1.41
CA LEU A 56 -23.46 7.05 -2.52
C LEU A 56 -24.55 6.78 -3.58
N GLU A 57 -24.57 7.61 -4.63
CA GLU A 57 -25.44 7.40 -5.81
C GLU A 57 -25.14 6.01 -6.39
N ARG A 58 -26.03 5.52 -7.26
CA ARG A 58 -25.82 4.24 -7.91
C ARG A 58 -24.45 4.16 -8.55
N LEU A 59 -23.61 3.26 -8.02
CA LEU A 59 -22.23 3.07 -8.45
C LEU A 59 -22.13 2.01 -9.53
N THR A 60 -21.52 2.35 -10.65
CA THR A 60 -21.02 1.36 -11.62
C THR A 60 -19.67 0.81 -11.17
N LEU A 61 -19.26 -0.34 -11.71
CA LEU A 61 -17.93 -0.90 -11.42
C LEU A 61 -16.80 0.08 -11.76
N ALA A 62 -16.89 0.78 -12.89
CA ALA A 62 -15.90 1.75 -13.32
C ALA A 62 -15.81 2.96 -12.35
N GLU A 63 -16.94 3.44 -11.84
CA GLU A 63 -16.98 4.52 -10.85
C GLU A 63 -16.41 4.07 -9.50
N ALA A 64 -16.72 2.84 -9.07
CA ALA A 64 -16.16 2.24 -7.87
C ALA A 64 -14.63 2.14 -7.95
N GLN A 65 -14.10 1.65 -9.06
CA GLN A 65 -12.65 1.59 -9.30
C GLN A 65 -12.02 2.99 -9.28
N ARG A 66 -12.60 3.97 -9.96
CA ARG A 66 -12.11 5.36 -9.94
C ARG A 66 -12.09 5.94 -8.52
N MET A 67 -13.17 5.76 -7.76
CA MET A 67 -13.25 6.23 -6.37
C MET A 67 -12.19 5.58 -5.49
N ALA A 68 -11.97 4.27 -5.62
CA ALA A 68 -10.94 3.56 -4.89
C ALA A 68 -9.54 4.10 -5.22
N LEU A 69 -9.23 4.33 -6.50
CA LEU A 69 -7.95 4.90 -6.92
C LEU A 69 -7.67 6.29 -6.33
N GLU A 70 -8.71 7.07 -6.05
CA GLU A 70 -8.57 8.41 -5.47
C GLU A 70 -8.47 8.41 -3.94
N ARG A 71 -9.04 7.41 -3.25
CA ARG A 71 -9.28 7.48 -1.80
C ARG A 71 -8.72 6.31 -1.00
N ASN A 72 -8.36 5.19 -1.64
CA ASN A 72 -7.88 4.02 -0.93
C ASN A 72 -6.57 4.30 -0.20
N TRP A 73 -6.52 3.99 1.08
CA TRP A 73 -5.39 4.30 1.96
C TRP A 73 -4.13 3.53 1.58
N ASP A 74 -4.24 2.28 1.15
CA ASP A 74 -3.08 1.46 0.76
C ASP A 74 -2.43 2.01 -0.51
N LEU A 75 -3.24 2.49 -1.48
CA LEU A 75 -2.72 3.12 -2.68
C LEU A 75 -2.07 4.49 -2.39
N LEU A 76 -2.64 5.28 -1.48
CA LEU A 76 -2.04 6.53 -1.00
C LEU A 76 -0.71 6.27 -0.28
N ALA A 77 -0.62 5.21 0.53
CA ALA A 77 0.62 4.79 1.17
C ALA A 77 1.68 4.34 0.14
N ALA A 78 1.25 3.61 -0.90
CA ALA A 78 2.14 3.24 -2.00
C ALA A 78 2.66 4.48 -2.77
N ALA A 79 1.81 5.49 -3.00
CA ALA A 79 2.22 6.77 -3.59
C ALA A 79 3.24 7.52 -2.70
N ALA A 80 3.05 7.50 -1.37
CA ALA A 80 4.01 8.06 -0.43
C ALA A 80 5.37 7.34 -0.49
N SER A 81 5.39 6.03 -0.74
CA SER A 81 6.63 5.25 -0.94
C SER A 81 7.40 5.70 -2.19
N VAL A 82 6.69 6.08 -3.28
CA VAL A 82 7.33 6.68 -4.47
C VAL A 82 7.96 8.03 -4.15
N ASN A 83 7.29 8.86 -3.33
CA ASN A 83 7.85 10.14 -2.88
C ASN A 83 9.09 9.93 -2.02
N ALA A 84 9.10 8.94 -1.13
CA ALA A 84 10.28 8.57 -0.34
C ALA A 84 11.44 8.12 -1.25
N ALA A 85 11.17 7.30 -2.27
CA ALA A 85 12.18 6.91 -3.26
C ALA A 85 12.71 8.10 -4.08
N THR A 86 11.85 9.09 -4.37
CA THR A 86 12.26 10.35 -4.99
C THR A 86 13.22 11.13 -4.10
N ALA A 87 12.93 11.22 -2.79
CA ALA A 87 13.83 11.84 -1.82
C ALA A 87 15.18 11.11 -1.74
N GLN A 88 15.19 9.78 -1.80
CA GLN A 88 16.44 9.00 -1.84
C GLN A 88 17.30 9.32 -3.08
N ARG A 89 16.69 9.65 -4.23
CA ARG A 89 17.44 10.13 -5.40
C ARG A 89 18.11 11.47 -5.15
N ILE A 90 17.44 12.39 -4.46
CA ILE A 90 18.01 13.68 -4.08
C ILE A 90 19.23 13.44 -3.17
N ILE A 91 19.06 12.67 -2.09
CA ILE A 91 20.13 12.30 -1.17
C ILE A 91 21.33 11.65 -1.90
N ALA A 92 21.04 10.78 -2.89
CA ALA A 92 22.09 10.12 -3.64
C ALA A 92 22.92 11.08 -4.52
N HIS A 93 22.38 12.26 -4.85
CA HIS A 93 23.05 13.30 -5.62
C HIS A 93 23.85 14.28 -4.74
N GLU A 94 23.60 14.31 -3.44
CA GLU A 94 24.29 15.23 -2.53
C GLU A 94 25.76 14.85 -2.35
N PHE A 95 26.57 15.89 -2.16
CA PHE A 95 27.97 15.73 -1.73
C PHE A 95 28.04 15.77 -0.21
N PRO A 96 29.04 15.10 0.40
CA PRO A 96 29.32 15.27 1.81
C PRO A 96 29.58 16.74 2.13
N ASN A 97 29.00 17.26 3.20
CA ASN A 97 29.23 18.63 3.63
C ASN A 97 30.65 18.79 4.19
N PRO A 98 31.31 19.96 3.98
CA PRO A 98 32.49 20.27 4.68
C PRO A 98 32.24 20.38 6.19
N THR A 99 33.21 19.96 6.99
CA THR A 99 33.18 20.13 8.44
C THR A 99 34.11 21.25 8.86
N LEU A 100 33.59 22.24 9.59
CA LEU A 100 34.37 23.27 10.23
C LEU A 100 34.71 22.80 11.65
N SER A 101 35.96 22.75 11.99
CA SER A 101 36.46 22.46 13.35
C SER A 101 37.18 23.65 13.93
N LEU A 102 36.97 23.89 15.19
CA LEU A 102 37.65 24.85 16.00
C LEU A 102 38.18 24.13 17.23
N SER A 103 39.45 24.14 17.41
CA SER A 103 40.12 23.62 18.61
C SER A 103 41.07 24.65 19.20
N SER A 104 41.14 24.70 20.52
CA SER A 104 42.12 25.48 21.25
C SER A 104 42.73 24.58 22.31
N SER A 105 44.02 24.48 22.31
CA SER A 105 44.79 23.64 23.20
C SER A 105 45.90 24.42 23.88
N LEU A 106 46.56 23.79 24.85
CA LEU A 106 47.60 24.38 25.64
C LEU A 106 47.17 25.70 26.33
N ILE A 107 45.92 25.79 26.75
CA ILE A 107 45.42 26.94 27.47
C ILE A 107 46.02 26.94 28.86
N ASN A 108 46.72 28.03 29.20
CA ASN A 108 47.28 28.19 30.53
C ASN A 108 46.14 28.38 31.55
N VAL A 109 45.89 27.36 32.39
CA VAL A 109 44.88 27.38 33.44
C VAL A 109 45.44 27.82 34.80
N ASP A 110 46.78 27.84 34.95
CA ASP A 110 47.44 28.27 36.14
C ASP A 110 47.60 29.78 36.12
N ASN A 111 47.10 30.45 37.13
CA ASN A 111 47.20 31.92 37.26
C ASN A 111 48.58 32.34 37.86
N VAL A 112 49.70 31.82 37.30
CA VAL A 112 50.99 32.09 37.76
C VAL A 112 51.44 33.41 37.15
N PRO A 113 51.87 34.43 37.96
CA PRO A 113 52.46 35.67 37.46
C PRO A 113 53.70 35.35 36.63
N ASN A 114 53.78 35.90 35.43
CA ASN A 114 54.88 35.70 34.45
C ASN A 114 54.84 34.38 33.68
N SER A 115 53.71 33.61 33.65
CA SER A 115 53.56 32.51 32.73
C SER A 115 53.38 33.00 31.28
N THR A 116 54.07 32.43 30.34
CA THR A 116 53.80 32.63 28.90
C THR A 116 52.93 31.52 28.34
N PRO A 117 51.99 31.84 27.47
CA PRO A 117 51.60 33.15 26.94
C PRO A 117 50.86 33.98 27.97
N ALA A 118 51.22 35.27 28.05
CA ALA A 118 50.60 36.25 28.94
C ALA A 118 49.57 37.06 28.15
N GLY A 119 48.37 37.27 28.71
CA GLY A 119 47.34 38.08 28.11
C GLY A 119 46.03 38.06 28.89
N ASN A 120 45.15 38.99 28.59
CA ASN A 120 43.87 39.13 29.29
C ASN A 120 42.71 38.30 28.63
N SER A 121 42.94 37.81 27.44
CA SER A 121 41.93 36.99 26.71
C SER A 121 42.41 35.54 26.60
N ILE A 122 41.45 34.63 26.38
CA ILE A 122 41.71 33.21 26.07
C ILE A 122 42.57 33.10 24.80
N TRP A 123 42.36 33.98 23.84
CA TRP A 123 43.13 34.06 22.61
C TRP A 123 44.62 34.33 22.85
N ASP A 124 44.93 35.24 23.71
CA ASP A 124 46.34 35.58 24.02
C ASP A 124 47.02 34.52 24.92
N ARG A 125 46.22 33.77 25.70
CA ARG A 125 46.71 32.74 26.64
C ARG A 125 46.73 31.34 26.10
N SER A 126 46.25 31.15 24.86
CA SER A 126 46.25 29.86 24.18
C SER A 126 47.53 29.74 23.32
N TYR A 127 48.26 28.67 23.50
CA TYR A 127 49.42 28.39 22.65
C TYR A 127 49.04 27.90 21.27
N ASP A 128 47.85 27.32 21.11
CA ASP A 128 47.46 26.68 19.87
C ASP A 128 45.94 26.78 19.67
N THR A 129 45.55 27.60 18.72
CA THR A 129 44.15 27.71 18.30
C THR A 129 44.05 27.47 16.81
N ILE A 130 43.38 26.36 16.44
CA ILE A 130 43.26 25.88 15.07
C ILE A 130 41.84 26.05 14.57
N PHE A 131 41.68 26.71 13.43
CA PHE A 131 40.47 26.72 12.59
C PHE A 131 40.76 25.83 11.40
N ALA A 132 39.95 24.78 11.22
CA ALA A 132 40.15 23.87 10.10
C ALA A 132 38.87 23.58 9.36
N ILE A 133 38.95 23.53 8.04
CA ILE A 133 37.90 23.07 7.15
C ILE A 133 38.35 21.75 6.56
N ASN A 134 37.53 20.71 6.76
CA ASN A 134 37.76 19.37 6.23
C ASN A 134 36.70 19.03 5.20
N GLN A 135 37.11 18.60 4.01
CA GLN A 135 36.22 18.15 2.95
C GLN A 135 36.52 16.71 2.57
N LEU A 136 35.54 15.83 2.74
CA LEU A 136 35.61 14.46 2.23
C LEU A 136 35.40 14.47 0.71
N LEU A 137 36.33 13.84 -0.02
CA LEU A 137 36.22 13.66 -1.47
C LEU A 137 35.85 12.19 -1.78
N GLU A 138 34.64 11.96 -2.22
CA GLU A 138 34.21 10.61 -2.62
C GLU A 138 34.92 10.21 -3.92
N ILE A 139 35.76 9.18 -3.86
CA ILE A 139 36.46 8.60 -5.00
C ILE A 139 35.97 7.18 -5.30
N GLY A 140 36.50 6.54 -6.35
CA GLY A 140 36.11 5.14 -6.69
C GLY A 140 34.71 4.99 -7.26
N GLY A 141 34.07 6.08 -7.68
CA GLY A 141 32.74 6.05 -8.29
C GLY A 141 31.59 5.82 -7.33
N LYS A 142 31.80 5.94 -6.01
CA LYS A 142 30.78 5.70 -4.96
C LYS A 142 29.52 6.49 -5.20
N ARG A 143 29.63 7.81 -5.47
CA ARG A 143 28.50 8.68 -5.75
C ARG A 143 27.71 8.20 -6.96
N ARG A 144 28.38 7.82 -8.04
CA ARG A 144 27.73 7.28 -9.25
C ARG A 144 26.94 6.00 -8.94
N HIS A 145 27.53 5.05 -8.23
CA HIS A 145 26.84 3.79 -7.89
C HIS A 145 25.71 4.01 -6.91
N ARG A 146 25.81 4.97 -6.00
CA ARG A 146 24.73 5.39 -5.11
C ARG A 146 23.56 5.98 -5.90
N GLN A 147 23.84 6.80 -6.93
CA GLN A 147 22.83 7.35 -7.83
C GLN A 147 22.16 6.25 -8.68
N GLU A 148 22.93 5.31 -9.21
CA GLU A 148 22.41 4.16 -9.96
C GLU A 148 21.48 3.31 -9.09
N SER A 149 21.86 3.03 -7.84
CA SER A 149 21.03 2.29 -6.89
C SER A 149 19.74 3.04 -6.55
N ALA A 150 19.83 4.35 -6.25
CA ALA A 150 18.67 5.17 -5.93
C ALA A 150 17.71 5.30 -7.12
N GLN A 151 18.23 5.41 -8.35
CA GLN A 151 17.43 5.43 -9.56
C GLN A 151 16.67 4.11 -9.77
N ALA A 152 17.36 2.98 -9.66
CA ALA A 152 16.72 1.66 -9.76
C ALA A 152 15.70 1.44 -8.63
N GLY A 153 15.98 1.95 -7.41
CA GLY A 153 15.04 1.93 -6.30
C GLY A 153 13.77 2.75 -6.57
N PHE A 154 13.91 3.91 -7.20
CA PHE A 154 12.78 4.74 -7.62
C PHE A 154 11.93 4.04 -8.70
N GLU A 155 12.55 3.44 -9.71
CA GLU A 155 11.85 2.68 -10.74
C GLU A 155 11.09 1.49 -10.14
N SER A 156 11.71 0.79 -9.17
CA SER A 156 11.06 -0.29 -8.43
C SER A 156 9.85 0.21 -7.63
N ALA A 157 9.97 1.31 -6.91
CA ALA A 157 8.85 1.89 -6.15
C ALA A 157 7.69 2.31 -7.07
N LYS A 158 7.98 2.85 -8.25
CA LYS A 158 6.94 3.18 -9.26
C LYS A 158 6.25 1.93 -9.79
N ALA A 159 7.01 0.89 -10.11
CA ALA A 159 6.43 -0.37 -10.58
C ALA A 159 5.57 -1.03 -9.48
N GLN A 160 6.01 -0.99 -8.22
CA GLN A 160 5.21 -1.44 -7.07
C GLN A 160 3.92 -0.63 -6.90
N PHE A 161 3.96 0.68 -7.10
CA PHE A 161 2.75 1.51 -7.08
C PHE A 161 1.76 1.11 -8.18
N LEU A 162 2.25 0.84 -9.39
CA LEU A 162 1.41 0.37 -10.51
C LEU A 162 0.85 -1.03 -10.24
N ASP A 163 1.59 -1.90 -9.57
CA ASP A 163 1.09 -3.20 -9.13
C ASP A 163 0.04 -3.09 -8.01
N ALA A 164 0.27 -2.21 -7.04
CA ALA A 164 -0.72 -1.91 -6.00
C ALA A 164 -2.03 -1.38 -6.62
N ARG A 165 -1.94 -0.54 -7.64
CA ARG A 165 -3.10 -0.07 -8.41
C ARG A 165 -3.83 -1.23 -9.10
N ARG A 166 -3.11 -2.10 -9.83
CA ARG A 166 -3.66 -3.29 -10.50
C ARG A 166 -4.36 -4.22 -9.50
N THR A 167 -3.74 -4.46 -8.36
CA THR A 167 -4.27 -5.31 -7.30
C THR A 167 -5.52 -4.70 -6.65
N LEU A 168 -5.52 -3.37 -6.44
CA LEU A 168 -6.69 -2.64 -5.93
C LEU A 168 -7.84 -2.69 -6.92
N ASP A 169 -7.60 -2.45 -8.21
CA ASP A 169 -8.62 -2.53 -9.26
C ASP A 169 -9.28 -3.91 -9.29
N LEU A 170 -8.50 -4.99 -9.18
CA LEU A 170 -9.01 -6.35 -9.06
C LEU A 170 -9.76 -6.57 -7.74
N GLY A 171 -9.24 -6.06 -6.62
CA GLY A 171 -9.88 -6.16 -5.31
C GLY A 171 -11.26 -5.49 -5.29
N VAL A 172 -11.38 -4.31 -5.87
CA VAL A 172 -12.66 -3.59 -6.01
C VAL A 172 -13.62 -4.36 -6.92
N ALA A 173 -13.15 -4.89 -8.06
CA ALA A 173 -13.98 -5.70 -8.95
C ALA A 173 -14.50 -6.95 -8.23
N LYS A 174 -13.66 -7.66 -7.48
CA LYS A 174 -14.08 -8.82 -6.67
C LYS A 174 -15.15 -8.45 -5.64
N ALA A 175 -14.96 -7.38 -4.89
CA ALA A 175 -15.91 -6.94 -3.88
C ALA A 175 -17.23 -6.46 -4.49
N TYR A 176 -17.19 -5.76 -5.62
CA TYR A 176 -18.35 -5.32 -6.36
C TYR A 176 -19.17 -6.50 -6.90
N ILE A 177 -18.50 -7.48 -7.52
CA ILE A 177 -19.14 -8.71 -8.04
C ILE A 177 -19.74 -9.51 -6.88
N ALA A 178 -19.04 -9.66 -5.76
CA ALA A 178 -19.57 -10.36 -4.58
C ALA A 178 -20.82 -9.66 -4.02
N ALA A 179 -20.82 -8.33 -3.97
CA ALA A 179 -22.00 -7.56 -3.54
C ALA A 179 -23.17 -7.72 -4.53
N ALA A 180 -22.92 -7.66 -5.85
CA ALA A 180 -23.93 -7.87 -6.87
C ALA A 180 -24.53 -9.30 -6.83
N GLN A 181 -23.69 -10.30 -6.59
CA GLN A 181 -24.08 -11.69 -6.41
C GLN A 181 -24.95 -11.88 -5.16
N ALA A 182 -24.55 -11.26 -4.05
CA ALA A 182 -25.32 -11.32 -2.81
C ALA A 182 -26.70 -10.65 -2.97
N GLU A 183 -26.78 -9.49 -3.62
CA GLU A 183 -28.06 -8.82 -3.92
C GLU A 183 -28.96 -9.66 -4.83
N GLU A 184 -28.41 -10.38 -5.82
CA GLU A 184 -29.21 -11.29 -6.66
C GLU A 184 -29.69 -12.48 -5.85
N SER A 185 -28.87 -13.02 -4.93
CA SER A 185 -29.29 -14.12 -4.02
C SER A 185 -30.43 -13.68 -3.10
N VAL A 186 -30.37 -12.46 -2.55
CA VAL A 186 -31.49 -11.87 -1.79
C VAL A 186 -32.78 -11.85 -2.64
N ARG A 187 -32.67 -11.42 -3.89
CA ARG A 187 -33.84 -11.31 -4.80
C ARG A 187 -34.45 -12.67 -5.07
N VAL A 188 -33.61 -13.69 -5.30
CA VAL A 188 -34.10 -15.08 -5.52
C VAL A 188 -34.82 -15.60 -4.28
N LEU A 189 -34.17 -15.48 -3.10
CA LEU A 189 -34.72 -16.02 -1.85
C LEU A 189 -35.97 -15.27 -1.39
N MET A 190 -36.02 -13.95 -1.54
CA MET A 190 -37.23 -13.17 -1.25
C MET A 190 -38.41 -13.56 -2.16
N GLN A 191 -38.15 -13.82 -3.46
CA GLN A 191 -39.18 -14.29 -4.38
C GLN A 191 -39.69 -15.66 -3.97
N SER A 192 -38.82 -16.59 -3.62
CA SER A 192 -39.18 -17.94 -3.18
C SER A 192 -39.96 -17.90 -1.85
N ALA A 193 -39.49 -17.10 -0.87
CA ALA A 193 -40.21 -16.90 0.39
C ALA A 193 -41.61 -16.30 0.19
N GLY A 194 -41.74 -15.32 -0.71
CA GLY A 194 -43.03 -14.72 -1.07
C GLY A 194 -44.00 -15.71 -1.68
N THR A 195 -43.52 -16.58 -2.59
CA THR A 195 -44.32 -17.64 -3.20
C THR A 195 -44.82 -18.63 -2.14
N LEU A 196 -43.93 -19.14 -1.30
CA LEU A 196 -44.29 -20.11 -0.25
C LEU A 196 -45.19 -19.49 0.83
N ARG A 197 -45.07 -18.20 1.13
CA ARG A 197 -46.02 -17.49 2.02
C ARG A 197 -47.45 -17.46 1.42
N GLN A 198 -47.58 -17.25 0.11
CA GLN A 198 -48.88 -17.30 -0.58
C GLN A 198 -49.46 -18.71 -0.54
N GLU A 199 -48.64 -19.74 -0.76
CA GLU A 199 -49.10 -21.14 -0.66
C GLU A 199 -49.47 -21.49 0.79
N ALA A 200 -48.79 -21.00 1.82
CA ALA A 200 -49.14 -21.19 3.23
C ALA A 200 -50.50 -20.54 3.57
N ALA A 201 -50.74 -19.34 3.06
CA ALA A 201 -52.06 -18.68 3.22
C ALA A 201 -53.20 -19.46 2.53
N LEU A 202 -52.95 -20.02 1.35
CA LEU A 202 -53.91 -20.89 0.66
C LEU A 202 -54.13 -22.19 1.42
N ALA A 203 -53.09 -22.80 1.97
CA ALA A 203 -53.16 -24.00 2.79
C ALA A 203 -54.04 -23.81 4.04
N GLU A 204 -53.95 -22.64 4.70
CA GLU A 204 -54.83 -22.31 5.81
C GLU A 204 -56.32 -22.30 5.42
N VAL A 205 -56.65 -21.76 4.24
CA VAL A 205 -58.01 -21.75 3.72
C VAL A 205 -58.50 -23.18 3.43
N ARG A 206 -57.69 -24.01 2.79
CA ARG A 206 -57.98 -25.40 2.46
C ARG A 206 -58.12 -26.27 3.71
N PHE A 207 -57.33 -26.04 4.71
CA PHE A 207 -57.44 -26.74 5.98
C PHE A 207 -58.78 -26.43 6.68
N LYS A 208 -59.19 -25.17 6.68
CA LYS A 208 -60.52 -24.78 7.22
C LYS A 208 -61.67 -25.37 6.43
N ALA A 209 -61.49 -25.62 5.13
CA ALA A 209 -62.42 -26.29 4.29
C ALA A 209 -62.38 -27.84 4.43
N GLY A 210 -61.46 -28.39 5.19
CA GLY A 210 -61.26 -29.83 5.38
C GLY A 210 -60.66 -30.58 4.19
N GLU A 211 -59.97 -29.82 3.26
CA GLU A 211 -59.43 -30.39 2.03
C GLU A 211 -58.00 -30.95 2.24
N ILE A 212 -57.27 -30.49 3.25
CA ILE A 212 -55.90 -30.92 3.57
C ILE A 212 -55.75 -31.27 5.04
N SER A 213 -54.74 -32.09 5.36
CA SER A 213 -54.42 -32.47 6.74
C SER A 213 -53.73 -31.33 7.52
N SER A 214 -53.83 -31.39 8.85
CA SER A 214 -53.05 -30.49 9.74
C SER A 214 -51.53 -30.64 9.52
N SER A 215 -51.07 -31.87 9.22
CA SER A 215 -49.66 -32.15 8.92
C SER A 215 -49.21 -31.44 7.64
N ASP A 216 -50.00 -31.47 6.58
CA ASP A 216 -49.69 -30.82 5.29
C ASP A 216 -49.62 -29.30 5.46
N LYS A 217 -50.59 -28.71 6.18
CA LYS A 217 -50.57 -27.29 6.52
C LYS A 217 -49.28 -26.91 7.25
N SER A 218 -48.96 -27.62 8.33
CA SER A 218 -47.75 -27.33 9.13
C SER A 218 -46.48 -27.49 8.31
N GLN A 219 -46.41 -28.43 7.37
CA GLN A 219 -45.25 -28.63 6.51
C GLN A 219 -45.05 -27.46 5.53
N ILE A 220 -46.12 -26.88 4.98
CA ILE A 220 -46.03 -25.68 4.13
C ILE A 220 -45.59 -24.47 4.96
N GLU A 221 -46.15 -24.28 6.16
CA GLU A 221 -45.81 -23.19 7.07
C GLU A 221 -44.34 -23.25 7.46
N ILE A 222 -43.83 -24.41 7.89
CA ILE A 222 -42.41 -24.62 8.21
C ILE A 222 -41.55 -24.30 7.01
N SER A 223 -41.94 -24.72 5.80
CA SER A 223 -41.18 -24.45 4.58
C SER A 223 -41.11 -22.93 4.28
N ALA A 224 -42.27 -22.23 4.40
CA ALA A 224 -42.32 -20.78 4.22
C ALA A 224 -41.46 -20.02 5.21
N GLU A 225 -41.51 -20.37 6.50
CA GLU A 225 -40.67 -19.77 7.55
C GLU A 225 -39.17 -19.99 7.31
N ARG A 226 -38.78 -21.18 6.86
CA ARG A 226 -37.37 -21.46 6.52
C ARG A 226 -36.88 -20.59 5.39
N PHE A 227 -37.63 -20.43 4.29
CA PHE A 227 -37.22 -19.55 3.20
C PHE A 227 -37.19 -18.08 3.61
N GLU A 228 -38.02 -17.64 4.56
CA GLU A 228 -37.95 -16.31 5.11
C GLU A 228 -36.65 -16.10 5.94
N LEU A 229 -36.27 -17.09 6.72
CA LEU A 229 -35.00 -17.05 7.47
C LEU A 229 -33.79 -17.02 6.51
N ASP A 230 -33.83 -17.82 5.45
CA ASP A 230 -32.79 -17.84 4.43
C ASP A 230 -32.69 -16.49 3.69
N ALA A 231 -33.84 -15.86 3.39
CA ALA A 231 -33.88 -14.53 2.78
C ALA A 231 -33.27 -13.45 3.71
N ARG A 232 -33.63 -13.48 5.01
CA ARG A 232 -33.00 -12.54 6.00
C ARG A 232 -31.51 -12.75 6.17
N ALA A 233 -31.06 -14.01 6.16
CA ALA A 233 -29.63 -14.31 6.22
C ALA A 233 -28.91 -13.77 4.97
N ALA A 234 -29.51 -13.90 3.78
CA ALA A 234 -28.96 -13.34 2.56
C ALA A 234 -28.91 -11.80 2.57
N GLU A 235 -29.94 -11.13 3.13
CA GLU A 235 -29.93 -9.65 3.32
C GLU A 235 -28.74 -9.20 4.19
N ALA A 236 -28.49 -9.90 5.29
CA ALA A 236 -27.34 -9.62 6.15
C ALA A 236 -26.02 -9.85 5.39
N GLY A 237 -25.93 -10.93 4.60
CA GLY A 237 -24.77 -11.21 3.75
C GLY A 237 -24.55 -10.13 2.68
N ALA A 238 -25.60 -9.65 2.04
CA ALA A 238 -25.52 -8.55 1.07
C ALA A 238 -25.05 -7.24 1.72
N ALA A 239 -25.54 -6.93 2.92
CA ALA A 239 -25.07 -5.77 3.68
C ALA A 239 -23.57 -5.89 4.02
N GLN A 240 -23.12 -7.06 4.46
CA GLN A 240 -21.70 -7.32 4.74
C GLN A 240 -20.81 -7.14 3.48
N ALA A 241 -21.26 -7.65 2.33
CA ALA A 241 -20.53 -7.50 1.07
C ALA A 241 -20.43 -6.03 0.63
N ARG A 242 -21.50 -5.23 0.83
CA ARG A 242 -21.45 -3.77 0.59
C ARG A 242 -20.50 -3.05 1.53
N VAL A 243 -20.48 -3.40 2.80
CA VAL A 243 -19.48 -2.86 3.77
C VAL A 243 -18.06 -3.16 3.30
N ALA A 244 -17.78 -4.39 2.87
CA ALA A 244 -16.48 -4.78 2.36
C ALA A 244 -16.06 -3.95 1.13
N LEU A 245 -17.00 -3.68 0.22
CA LEU A 245 -16.77 -2.80 -0.92
C LEU A 245 -16.46 -1.35 -0.45
N GLU A 246 -17.26 -0.79 0.45
CA GLU A 246 -17.08 0.58 0.97
C GLU A 246 -15.71 0.79 1.63
N VAL A 247 -15.18 -0.23 2.31
CA VAL A 247 -13.81 -0.18 2.87
C VAL A 247 -12.77 0.00 1.77
N LEU A 248 -12.87 -0.75 0.68
CA LEU A 248 -11.94 -0.63 -0.46
C LEU A 248 -12.08 0.72 -1.18
N LEU A 249 -13.29 1.30 -1.19
CA LEU A 249 -13.53 2.64 -1.72
C LEU A 249 -12.96 3.77 -0.83
N GLY A 250 -12.36 3.43 0.30
CA GLY A 250 -11.80 4.41 1.25
C GLY A 250 -12.87 5.19 2.02
N VAL A 251 -14.03 4.60 2.28
CA VAL A 251 -15.09 5.20 3.09
C VAL A 251 -14.72 5.06 4.57
N PRO A 252 -14.57 6.17 5.34
CA PRO A 252 -14.08 6.09 6.73
C PRO A 252 -15.05 5.41 7.70
N ARG A 253 -16.35 5.39 7.39
CA ARG A 253 -17.41 4.79 8.20
C ARG A 253 -18.39 4.04 7.30
N PRO A 254 -18.06 2.81 6.90
CA PRO A 254 -18.91 2.02 6.03
C PRO A 254 -20.23 1.65 6.74
N ARG A 255 -21.35 1.75 6.02
CA ARG A 255 -22.71 1.50 6.53
C ARG A 255 -23.57 0.67 5.61
N ALA A 256 -23.01 0.10 4.56
CA ALA A 256 -23.73 -0.57 3.47
C ALA A 256 -24.69 0.37 2.71
N ASP A 257 -24.35 1.66 2.63
CA ASP A 257 -25.19 2.68 1.99
C ASP A 257 -25.00 2.71 0.45
N CYS A 258 -23.99 2.00 -0.09
CA CYS A 258 -23.75 1.95 -1.52
C CYS A 258 -24.84 1.16 -2.25
N VAL A 259 -25.32 1.70 -3.38
CA VAL A 259 -26.28 1.05 -4.27
C VAL A 259 -25.58 0.68 -5.57
N LEU A 260 -25.65 -0.58 -5.98
CA LEU A 260 -25.03 -1.04 -7.21
C LEU A 260 -25.89 -0.66 -8.42
N ALA A 261 -25.25 -0.14 -9.47
CA ALA A 261 -25.93 0.24 -10.71
C ALA A 261 -26.08 -0.95 -11.67
N GLU A 262 -25.13 -1.87 -11.65
CA GLU A 262 -25.02 -2.96 -12.61
C GLU A 262 -25.51 -4.27 -12.00
N ARG A 263 -26.22 -5.04 -12.81
CA ARG A 263 -26.66 -6.40 -12.44
C ARG A 263 -25.54 -7.41 -12.69
N LEU A 264 -25.55 -8.49 -11.92
CA LEU A 264 -24.57 -9.56 -12.05
C LEU A 264 -24.52 -10.17 -13.46
N GLU A 265 -25.67 -10.35 -14.11
CA GLU A 265 -25.76 -10.89 -15.49
C GLU A 265 -25.07 -9.97 -16.51
N THR A 266 -25.12 -8.65 -16.31
CA THR A 266 -24.42 -7.67 -17.17
C THR A 266 -22.90 -7.79 -17.00
N LEU A 267 -22.42 -7.93 -15.76
CA LEU A 267 -21.01 -8.13 -15.45
C LEU A 267 -20.47 -9.45 -16.04
N ALA A 268 -21.25 -10.54 -15.92
CA ALA A 268 -20.91 -11.84 -16.50
C ALA A 268 -20.93 -11.85 -18.04
N GLY A 269 -21.75 -11.00 -18.65
CA GLY A 269 -21.83 -10.85 -20.11
C GLY A 269 -20.82 -9.90 -20.73
N SER A 270 -19.90 -9.32 -19.95
CA SER A 270 -18.87 -8.43 -20.44
C SER A 270 -17.92 -9.19 -21.39
N THR A 271 -17.69 -8.64 -22.59
CA THR A 271 -16.80 -9.20 -23.61
C THR A 271 -15.41 -8.56 -23.59
N GLU A 272 -15.18 -7.61 -22.69
CA GLU A 272 -13.88 -6.96 -22.55
C GLU A 272 -12.89 -7.89 -21.85
N LEU A 273 -12.33 -8.80 -22.61
CA LEU A 273 -11.23 -9.64 -22.16
C LEU A 273 -9.91 -8.85 -22.31
N GLY A 274 -8.98 -9.01 -21.39
CA GLY A 274 -7.62 -8.51 -21.56
C GLY A 274 -6.91 -9.16 -22.75
N ASN A 275 -5.68 -8.74 -23.04
CA ASN A 275 -4.86 -9.33 -24.08
C ASN A 275 -4.44 -10.76 -23.70
N THR A 276 -5.19 -11.76 -24.17
CA THR A 276 -4.92 -13.18 -23.89
C THR A 276 -3.60 -13.70 -24.45
N ASN A 277 -2.97 -12.97 -25.38
CA ASN A 277 -1.66 -13.29 -25.93
C ASN A 277 -0.52 -12.61 -25.16
N SER A 278 -0.80 -11.93 -24.03
CA SER A 278 0.23 -11.33 -23.18
C SER A 278 1.18 -12.41 -22.64
N ALA A 279 2.48 -12.15 -22.75
CA ALA A 279 3.51 -12.99 -22.13
C ALA A 279 3.73 -12.65 -20.65
N GLY A 280 3.03 -11.64 -20.10
CA GLY A 280 3.20 -11.18 -18.73
C GLY A 280 4.53 -10.48 -18.44
N THR A 281 5.36 -10.26 -19.46
CA THR A 281 6.72 -9.71 -19.30
C THR A 281 6.70 -8.27 -18.75
N TRP A 282 5.71 -7.49 -19.12
CA TRP A 282 5.55 -6.10 -18.71
C TRP A 282 4.51 -5.90 -17.60
N ARG A 283 4.19 -6.96 -16.89
CA ARG A 283 3.34 -6.81 -15.68
C ARG A 283 4.07 -5.98 -14.62
N PRO A 284 3.35 -5.13 -13.88
CA PRO A 284 3.94 -4.25 -12.87
C PRO A 284 4.76 -4.98 -11.82
N ASP A 285 4.32 -6.13 -11.33
CA ASP A 285 5.02 -6.97 -10.35
C ASP A 285 6.32 -7.55 -10.89
N VAL A 286 6.34 -8.00 -12.16
CA VAL A 286 7.53 -8.51 -12.82
C VAL A 286 8.56 -7.39 -13.02
N VAL A 287 8.10 -6.22 -13.47
CA VAL A 287 8.95 -5.03 -13.65
C VAL A 287 9.48 -4.53 -12.29
N ALA A 288 8.68 -4.58 -11.23
CA ALA A 288 9.11 -4.23 -9.89
C ALA A 288 10.23 -5.16 -9.39
N ALA A 289 10.11 -6.46 -9.62
CA ALA A 289 11.13 -7.44 -9.26
C ALA A 289 12.42 -7.27 -10.09
N GLU A 290 12.30 -6.98 -11.40
CA GLU A 290 13.45 -6.71 -12.28
C GLU A 290 14.22 -5.45 -11.82
N THR A 291 13.50 -4.37 -11.54
CA THR A 291 14.13 -3.12 -11.10
C THR A 291 14.71 -3.23 -9.69
N ALA A 292 14.10 -4.04 -8.81
CA ALA A 292 14.67 -4.38 -7.52
C ALA A 292 15.98 -5.19 -7.68
N TRP A 293 16.04 -6.13 -8.60
CA TRP A 293 17.29 -6.84 -8.92
C TRP A 293 18.37 -5.88 -9.45
N ARG A 294 18.05 -4.99 -10.39
CA ARG A 294 18.98 -3.94 -10.88
C ARG A 294 19.51 -3.06 -9.76
N LYS A 295 18.66 -2.73 -8.77
CA LYS A 295 19.08 -2.00 -7.58
C LYS A 295 20.16 -2.76 -6.81
N THR A 296 19.97 -4.06 -6.55
CA THR A 296 20.95 -4.87 -5.81
C THR A 296 22.27 -5.03 -6.59
N GLU A 297 22.23 -4.99 -7.92
CA GLU A 297 23.46 -4.96 -8.74
C GLU A 297 24.22 -3.64 -8.56
N ALA A 298 23.52 -2.50 -8.51
CA ALA A 298 24.14 -1.21 -8.24
C ALA A 298 24.67 -1.16 -6.79
N ASP A 299 23.94 -1.71 -5.82
CA ASP A 299 24.37 -1.82 -4.43
C ASP A 299 25.66 -2.66 -4.30
N LEU A 300 25.76 -3.77 -5.04
CA LEU A 300 26.97 -4.58 -5.06
C LEU A 300 28.17 -3.79 -5.63
N ARG A 301 27.98 -3.02 -6.70
CA ARG A 301 29.03 -2.14 -7.25
C ARG A 301 29.43 -1.08 -6.23
N LEU A 302 28.48 -0.51 -5.51
CA LEU A 302 28.71 0.45 -4.44
C LEU A 302 29.53 -0.17 -3.31
N GLN A 303 29.17 -1.38 -2.83
CA GLN A 303 29.93 -2.09 -1.79
C GLN A 303 31.37 -2.43 -2.23
N LYS A 304 31.57 -2.75 -3.50
CA LYS A 304 32.92 -2.91 -4.06
C LYS A 304 33.70 -1.60 -4.09
N ALA A 305 33.05 -0.47 -4.42
CA ALA A 305 33.66 0.86 -4.42
C ALA A 305 34.10 1.32 -3.02
N TYR A 306 33.40 0.91 -1.96
CA TYR A 306 33.81 1.21 -0.56
C TYR A 306 35.12 0.55 -0.12
N ARG A 307 35.71 -0.35 -0.91
CA ARG A 307 37.08 -0.83 -0.67
C ARG A 307 38.12 0.24 -0.89
N ILE A 308 37.82 1.25 -1.69
CA ILE A 308 38.73 2.37 -1.98
C ILE A 308 38.43 3.44 -0.93
N PRO A 309 39.42 3.81 -0.08
CA PRO A 309 39.21 4.83 0.93
C PRO A 309 39.05 6.21 0.30
N ASP A 310 38.18 7.04 0.89
CA ASP A 310 38.01 8.43 0.47
C ASP A 310 39.04 9.31 1.15
N PRO A 311 39.77 10.18 0.41
CA PRO A 311 40.60 11.19 0.99
C PRO A 311 39.78 12.32 1.60
N THR A 312 40.25 12.84 2.73
CA THR A 312 39.77 14.09 3.29
C THR A 312 40.85 15.17 3.09
N VAL A 313 40.48 16.23 2.42
CA VAL A 313 41.34 17.41 2.26
C VAL A 313 41.08 18.34 3.43
N LEU A 314 42.15 18.82 4.03
CA LEU A 314 42.18 19.73 5.16
C LEU A 314 42.81 21.04 4.72
N ALA A 315 42.20 22.17 5.07
CA ALA A 315 42.83 23.49 5.09
C ALA A 315 42.66 24.03 6.51
N GLN A 316 43.76 24.48 7.11
CA GLN A 316 43.75 25.01 8.48
C GLN A 316 44.49 26.35 8.58
N TYR A 317 44.00 27.13 9.50
CA TYR A 317 44.68 28.32 10.02
C TYR A 317 44.94 28.08 11.51
N GLU A 318 46.14 28.36 11.95
CA GLU A 318 46.61 28.13 13.31
C GLU A 318 47.19 29.42 13.87
N HIS A 319 46.86 29.73 15.10
CA HIS A 319 47.36 30.84 15.87
C HIS A 319 48.12 30.25 17.06
N GLU A 320 49.45 30.41 17.04
CA GLU A 320 50.38 29.81 17.99
C GLU A 320 51.38 30.88 18.52
N PRO A 321 50.97 31.73 19.46
CA PRO A 321 51.92 32.64 20.13
C PRO A 321 52.81 31.86 21.11
N PRO A 322 54.12 32.32 21.39
CA PRO A 322 54.72 33.53 20.88
C PRO A 322 55.61 33.32 19.65
N GLU A 323 55.81 32.08 19.17
CA GLU A 323 56.88 31.79 18.19
C GLU A 323 56.39 32.01 16.75
N ALA A 324 55.28 31.54 16.40
CA ALA A 324 54.65 31.72 15.09
C ALA A 324 53.20 32.20 15.25
N MET A 325 52.96 33.51 15.19
CA MET A 325 51.66 34.07 15.51
C MET A 325 50.52 33.58 14.60
N ASN A 326 50.81 33.32 13.35
CA ASN A 326 49.81 32.87 12.38
C ASN A 326 50.45 31.95 11.35
N SER A 327 49.86 30.78 11.17
CA SER A 327 50.30 29.83 10.17
C SER A 327 49.09 29.31 9.35
N ALA A 328 49.37 28.87 8.14
CA ALA A 328 48.37 28.20 7.29
C ALA A 328 48.89 26.82 6.88
N GLY A 329 48.08 25.82 7.02
CA GLY A 329 48.42 24.44 6.67
C GLY A 329 47.43 23.80 5.70
N PHE A 330 47.93 22.90 4.88
CA PHE A 330 47.14 22.05 4.04
C PHE A 330 47.50 20.58 4.29
N GLY A 331 46.52 19.73 4.33
CA GLY A 331 46.75 18.32 4.57
C GLY A 331 45.79 17.44 3.79
N VAL A 332 46.19 16.20 3.59
CA VAL A 332 45.33 15.15 3.05
C VAL A 332 45.44 13.95 3.97
N SER A 333 44.28 13.46 4.42
CA SER A 333 44.23 12.25 5.22
C SER A 333 43.33 11.21 4.50
N PHE A 334 43.67 9.94 4.64
CA PHE A 334 42.86 8.84 4.15
C PHE A 334 43.00 7.62 5.08
N PRO A 335 41.90 6.88 5.33
CA PRO A 335 41.96 5.69 6.14
C PRO A 335 42.67 4.56 5.39
N LEU A 336 43.55 3.85 6.09
CA LEU A 336 44.26 2.71 5.51
C LEU A 336 43.47 1.43 5.76
N PRO A 337 42.99 0.70 4.71
CA PRO A 337 42.18 -0.50 4.85
C PRO A 337 43.02 -1.73 5.17
N LEU A 338 43.72 -1.72 6.32
CA LEU A 338 44.61 -2.81 6.73
C LEU A 338 43.82 -4.04 7.15
N TRP A 339 42.82 -3.87 8.00
CA TRP A 339 42.01 -4.97 8.57
C TRP A 339 40.65 -5.08 7.93
N ASN A 340 39.96 -3.97 7.69
CA ASN A 340 38.62 -3.96 7.09
C ASN A 340 38.68 -3.53 5.61
N ARG A 341 38.51 -4.52 4.72
CA ARG A 341 38.43 -4.34 3.27
C ARG A 341 37.00 -4.47 2.72
N ASN A 342 36.01 -4.22 3.54
CA ASN A 342 34.59 -4.31 3.20
C ASN A 342 34.12 -5.70 2.70
N ARG A 343 34.88 -6.79 3.00
CA ARG A 343 34.60 -8.13 2.46
C ARG A 343 33.24 -8.67 2.89
N GLY A 344 32.85 -8.46 4.16
CA GLY A 344 31.58 -8.93 4.69
C GLY A 344 30.38 -8.30 3.96
N ASN A 345 30.38 -6.96 3.78
CA ASN A 345 29.33 -6.25 3.06
C ASN A 345 29.27 -6.64 1.58
N ILE A 346 30.41 -6.92 0.95
CA ILE A 346 30.45 -7.40 -0.44
C ILE A 346 29.79 -8.78 -0.55
N LEU A 347 30.09 -9.73 0.35
CA LEU A 347 29.47 -11.03 0.37
C LEU A 347 27.95 -10.94 0.63
N SER A 348 27.56 -10.10 1.58
CA SER A 348 26.14 -9.82 1.84
C SER A 348 25.42 -9.25 0.60
N ALA A 349 26.02 -8.29 -0.08
CA ALA A 349 25.46 -7.72 -1.30
C ALA A 349 25.41 -8.73 -2.46
N GLN A 350 26.37 -9.65 -2.54
CA GLN A 350 26.32 -10.76 -3.50
C GLN A 350 25.15 -11.70 -3.24
N ALA A 351 24.92 -12.07 -1.97
CA ALA A 351 23.77 -12.88 -1.58
C ALA A 351 22.44 -12.17 -1.84
N ALA A 352 22.36 -10.88 -1.51
CA ALA A 352 21.17 -10.05 -1.77
C ALA A 352 20.86 -9.96 -3.27
N ARG A 353 21.90 -9.80 -4.12
CA ARG A 353 21.74 -9.81 -5.59
C ARG A 353 21.19 -11.15 -6.09
N GLU A 354 21.73 -12.25 -5.59
CA GLU A 354 21.26 -13.60 -5.99
C GLU A 354 19.82 -13.84 -5.53
N GLN A 355 19.47 -13.44 -4.32
CA GLN A 355 18.10 -13.49 -3.82
C GLN A 355 17.15 -12.68 -4.70
N ALA A 356 17.52 -11.46 -5.10
CA ALA A 356 16.69 -10.62 -5.96
C ALA A 356 16.56 -11.20 -7.38
N ARG A 357 17.60 -11.84 -7.92
CA ARG A 357 17.55 -12.56 -9.20
C ARG A 357 16.52 -13.70 -9.17
N LEU A 358 16.60 -14.54 -8.14
CA LEU A 358 15.64 -15.64 -7.96
C LEU A 358 14.20 -15.13 -7.73
N ALA A 359 14.04 -14.00 -7.02
CA ALA A 359 12.73 -13.36 -6.85
C ALA A 359 12.16 -12.87 -8.19
N PHE A 360 12.99 -12.33 -9.07
CA PHE A 360 12.59 -11.92 -10.43
C PHE A 360 12.18 -13.12 -11.28
N GLU A 361 12.98 -14.19 -11.32
CA GLU A 361 12.64 -15.42 -12.05
C GLU A 361 11.33 -16.04 -11.54
N LYS A 362 11.13 -16.06 -10.22
CA LYS A 362 9.88 -16.48 -9.59
C LYS A 362 8.70 -15.61 -10.05
N ALA A 363 8.85 -14.27 -10.05
CA ALA A 363 7.79 -13.36 -10.48
C ALA A 363 7.40 -13.61 -11.96
N GLN A 364 8.36 -13.84 -12.84
CA GLN A 364 8.09 -14.20 -14.24
C GLN A 364 7.29 -15.51 -14.35
N ALA A 365 7.74 -16.57 -13.66
CA ALA A 365 7.05 -17.86 -13.68
C ALA A 365 5.63 -17.74 -13.12
N GLN A 366 5.44 -16.99 -12.04
CA GLN A 366 4.13 -16.74 -11.45
C GLN A 366 3.22 -15.97 -12.39
N ALA A 367 3.72 -14.95 -13.11
CA ALA A 367 2.94 -14.19 -14.07
C ALA A 367 2.40 -15.10 -15.20
N VAL A 368 3.24 -15.95 -15.76
CA VAL A 368 2.83 -16.90 -16.80
C VAL A 368 1.79 -17.89 -16.26
N ALA A 369 2.03 -18.44 -15.07
CA ALA A 369 1.12 -19.40 -14.45
C ALA A 369 -0.25 -18.77 -14.13
N GLU A 370 -0.29 -17.54 -13.61
CA GLU A 370 -1.52 -16.81 -13.32
C GLU A 370 -2.33 -16.52 -14.58
N ILE A 371 -1.69 -16.12 -15.67
CA ILE A 371 -2.36 -15.89 -16.96
C ILE A 371 -2.99 -17.21 -17.46
N ALA A 372 -2.21 -18.30 -17.47
CA ALA A 372 -2.71 -19.60 -17.93
C ALA A 372 -3.88 -20.09 -17.05
N THR A 373 -3.78 -19.97 -15.74
CA THR A 373 -4.83 -20.34 -14.80
C THR A 373 -6.09 -19.47 -14.99
N ALA A 374 -5.92 -18.15 -15.20
CA ALA A 374 -7.03 -17.24 -15.42
C ALA A 374 -7.80 -17.55 -16.74
N ILE A 375 -7.09 -17.93 -17.80
CA ILE A 375 -7.71 -18.37 -19.06
C ILE A 375 -8.55 -19.65 -18.86
N LEU A 376 -7.97 -20.67 -18.21
CA LEU A 376 -8.68 -21.92 -17.93
C LEU A 376 -9.90 -21.70 -17.03
N ALA A 377 -9.75 -20.86 -16.01
CA ALA A 377 -10.86 -20.52 -15.10
C ALA A 377 -11.99 -19.78 -15.83
N TYR A 378 -11.64 -18.86 -16.74
CA TYR A 378 -12.63 -18.16 -17.57
C TYR A 378 -13.38 -19.10 -18.49
N ASP A 379 -12.70 -19.98 -19.21
CA ASP A 379 -13.31 -20.92 -20.14
C ASP A 379 -14.26 -21.90 -19.42
N ASP A 380 -13.90 -22.36 -18.23
CA ASP A 380 -14.74 -23.24 -17.42
C ASP A 380 -15.96 -22.49 -16.86
N ALA A 381 -15.76 -21.32 -16.25
CA ALA A 381 -16.84 -20.51 -15.70
C ALA A 381 -17.86 -20.11 -16.78
N LEU A 382 -17.39 -19.68 -17.95
CA LEU A 382 -18.25 -19.30 -19.06
C LEU A 382 -19.10 -20.48 -19.56
N ARG A 383 -18.49 -21.68 -19.69
CA ARG A 383 -19.23 -22.90 -20.06
C ARG A 383 -20.31 -23.23 -19.05
N ARG A 384 -19.99 -23.23 -17.75
CA ARG A 384 -20.97 -23.49 -16.67
C ARG A 384 -22.09 -22.46 -16.68
N TRP A 385 -21.80 -21.19 -16.75
CA TRP A 385 -22.81 -20.12 -16.79
C TRP A 385 -23.70 -20.22 -18.00
N THR A 386 -23.15 -20.51 -19.18
CA THR A 386 -23.92 -20.72 -20.41
C THR A 386 -24.87 -21.90 -20.27
N GLN A 387 -24.46 -23.02 -19.69
CA GLN A 387 -25.29 -24.20 -19.45
C GLN A 387 -26.42 -23.92 -18.46
N TYR A 388 -26.13 -23.22 -17.34
CA TYR A 388 -27.15 -22.81 -16.40
C TYR A 388 -28.19 -21.89 -17.05
N ARG A 389 -27.73 -20.87 -17.75
CA ARG A 389 -28.57 -19.85 -18.37
C ARG A 389 -29.48 -20.43 -19.48
N GLN A 390 -28.91 -21.27 -20.36
CA GLN A 390 -29.59 -21.73 -21.56
C GLN A 390 -30.41 -23.02 -21.36
N SER A 391 -30.03 -23.88 -20.42
CA SER A 391 -30.63 -25.21 -20.30
C SER A 391 -31.21 -25.50 -18.92
N ILE A 392 -30.41 -25.41 -17.85
CA ILE A 392 -30.79 -25.91 -16.54
C ILE A 392 -31.89 -25.03 -15.92
N ARG A 393 -31.70 -23.73 -15.84
CA ARG A 393 -32.64 -22.76 -15.23
C ARG A 393 -34.01 -22.77 -15.91
N PRO A 394 -34.17 -22.72 -17.26
CA PRO A 394 -35.48 -22.78 -17.89
C PRO A 394 -36.20 -24.08 -17.62
N LYS A 395 -35.50 -25.23 -17.61
CA LYS A 395 -36.12 -26.54 -17.31
C LYS A 395 -36.58 -26.63 -15.87
N SER A 396 -35.77 -26.18 -14.91
CA SER A 396 -36.14 -26.16 -13.51
C SER A 396 -37.37 -25.32 -13.25
N GLU A 397 -37.44 -24.12 -13.81
CA GLU A 397 -38.58 -23.24 -13.70
C GLU A 397 -39.86 -23.88 -14.31
N GLN A 398 -39.71 -24.58 -15.44
CA GLN A 398 -40.82 -25.30 -16.05
C GLN A 398 -41.34 -26.44 -15.16
N VAL A 399 -40.45 -27.24 -14.58
CA VAL A 399 -40.80 -28.33 -13.64
C VAL A 399 -41.51 -27.75 -12.43
N ARG A 400 -40.98 -26.72 -11.82
CA ARG A 400 -41.58 -26.03 -10.68
C ARG A 400 -43.01 -25.56 -11.00
N LYS A 401 -43.19 -24.83 -12.12
CA LYS A 401 -44.52 -24.34 -12.55
C LYS A 401 -45.50 -25.48 -12.79
N THR A 402 -45.06 -26.56 -13.42
CA THR A 402 -45.91 -27.73 -13.70
C THR A 402 -46.31 -28.43 -12.41
N LYS A 403 -45.40 -28.63 -11.47
CA LYS A 403 -45.70 -29.28 -10.18
C LYS A 403 -46.59 -28.41 -9.29
N ALA A 404 -46.37 -27.10 -9.23
CA ALA A 404 -47.24 -26.17 -8.50
C ALA A 404 -48.68 -26.21 -9.07
N TYR A 405 -48.85 -26.16 -10.40
CA TYR A 405 -50.13 -26.25 -11.04
C TYR A 405 -50.83 -27.60 -10.78
N ALA A 406 -50.10 -28.73 -10.90
CA ALA A 406 -50.64 -30.05 -10.64
C ALA A 406 -51.09 -30.22 -9.17
N TYR A 407 -50.33 -29.70 -8.21
CA TYR A 407 -50.69 -29.70 -6.79
C TYR A 407 -52.00 -28.94 -6.53
N GLN A 408 -52.18 -27.77 -7.12
CA GLN A 408 -53.41 -26.98 -6.97
C GLN A 408 -54.64 -27.72 -7.48
N ARG A 409 -54.47 -28.68 -8.40
CA ARG A 409 -55.54 -29.52 -8.97
C ARG A 409 -55.63 -30.94 -8.40
N GLY A 410 -54.85 -31.24 -7.36
CA GLY A 410 -54.84 -32.57 -6.74
C GLY A 410 -54.13 -33.65 -7.55
N GLY A 411 -53.39 -33.29 -8.61
CA GLY A 411 -52.68 -34.21 -9.50
C GLY A 411 -51.25 -34.60 -9.05
N THR A 412 -50.73 -34.03 -7.96
CA THR A 412 -49.44 -34.40 -7.38
C THR A 412 -49.45 -34.20 -5.87
N SER A 413 -48.49 -34.80 -5.16
CA SER A 413 -48.37 -34.66 -3.71
C SER A 413 -47.81 -33.30 -3.30
N LEU A 414 -48.10 -32.85 -2.07
CA LEU A 414 -47.48 -31.70 -1.46
C LEU A 414 -45.94 -31.80 -1.46
N LEU A 415 -45.45 -33.00 -1.11
CA LEU A 415 -44.00 -33.26 -1.07
C LEU A 415 -43.31 -32.99 -2.42
N ASP A 416 -43.93 -33.49 -3.52
CA ASP A 416 -43.40 -33.25 -4.88
C ASP A 416 -43.35 -31.78 -5.25
N MET A 417 -44.33 -31.00 -4.83
CA MET A 417 -44.40 -29.56 -5.07
C MET A 417 -43.30 -28.84 -4.27
N LEU A 418 -43.17 -29.14 -2.99
CA LEU A 418 -42.13 -28.53 -2.14
C LEU A 418 -40.70 -28.90 -2.58
N VAL A 419 -40.50 -30.15 -3.04
CA VAL A 419 -39.21 -30.56 -3.62
C VAL A 419 -38.93 -29.76 -4.89
N ALA A 420 -39.90 -29.62 -5.79
CA ALA A 420 -39.69 -28.83 -7.02
C ALA A 420 -39.43 -27.34 -6.75
N GLU A 421 -40.07 -26.74 -5.74
CA GLU A 421 -39.77 -25.36 -5.30
C GLU A 421 -38.33 -25.22 -4.75
N ARG A 422 -37.89 -26.16 -3.93
CA ARG A 422 -36.53 -26.20 -3.38
C ARG A 422 -35.48 -26.36 -4.48
N ASP A 423 -35.69 -27.34 -5.38
CA ASP A 423 -34.78 -27.62 -6.48
C ASP A 423 -34.64 -26.41 -7.43
N ASP A 424 -35.75 -25.70 -7.73
CA ASP A 424 -35.72 -24.49 -8.55
C ASP A 424 -34.96 -23.37 -7.87
N ASN A 425 -35.15 -23.20 -6.56
CA ASN A 425 -34.40 -22.22 -5.77
C ASN A 425 -32.89 -22.54 -5.77
N ASP A 426 -32.51 -23.80 -5.55
CA ASP A 426 -31.11 -24.24 -5.56
C ASP A 426 -30.48 -24.06 -6.94
N VAL A 427 -31.20 -24.36 -8.02
CA VAL A 427 -30.74 -24.10 -9.40
C VAL A 427 -30.55 -22.61 -9.67
N ARG A 428 -31.44 -21.73 -9.18
CA ARG A 428 -31.30 -20.28 -9.34
C ARG A 428 -30.12 -19.74 -8.58
N LEU A 429 -29.90 -20.20 -7.36
CA LEU A 429 -28.73 -19.82 -6.56
C LEU A 429 -27.43 -20.32 -7.21
N ALA A 430 -27.42 -21.56 -7.72
CA ALA A 430 -26.25 -22.09 -8.44
C ALA A 430 -25.97 -21.34 -9.77
N ALA A 431 -27.02 -20.95 -10.49
CA ALA A 431 -26.92 -20.12 -11.69
C ALA A 431 -26.32 -18.72 -11.35
N ASN A 432 -26.77 -18.14 -10.22
CA ASN A 432 -26.27 -16.88 -9.71
C ASN A 432 -24.79 -16.99 -9.32
N GLN A 433 -24.41 -18.06 -8.62
CA GLN A 433 -23.02 -18.37 -8.30
C GLN A 433 -22.18 -18.48 -9.58
N SER A 434 -22.65 -19.21 -10.57
CA SER A 434 -21.94 -19.40 -11.84
C SER A 434 -21.76 -18.10 -12.64
N ALA A 435 -22.74 -17.19 -12.58
CA ALA A 435 -22.63 -15.85 -13.15
C ALA A 435 -21.56 -15.02 -12.39
N GLY A 436 -21.54 -15.09 -11.06
CA GLY A 436 -20.52 -14.47 -10.23
C GLY A 436 -19.11 -14.96 -10.54
N ASP A 437 -18.95 -16.29 -10.64
CA ASP A 437 -17.67 -16.93 -11.00
C ASP A 437 -17.19 -16.46 -12.38
N THR A 438 -18.09 -16.30 -13.36
CA THR A 438 -17.74 -15.81 -14.69
C THR A 438 -17.30 -14.35 -14.68
N ALA A 439 -18.05 -13.48 -14.00
CA ALA A 439 -17.67 -12.08 -13.84
C ALA A 439 -16.31 -11.94 -13.12
N LEU A 440 -16.08 -12.74 -12.08
CA LEU A 440 -14.82 -12.80 -11.35
C LEU A 440 -13.66 -13.28 -12.23
N ALA A 441 -13.89 -14.32 -13.05
CA ALA A 441 -12.88 -14.84 -13.97
C ALA A 441 -12.49 -13.79 -15.03
N ILE A 442 -13.46 -13.03 -15.56
CA ILE A 442 -13.22 -11.90 -16.48
C ILE A 442 -12.34 -10.85 -15.80
N ALA A 443 -12.69 -10.42 -14.59
CA ALA A 443 -11.91 -9.42 -13.84
C ALA A 443 -10.49 -9.92 -13.53
N THR A 444 -10.35 -11.19 -13.17
CA THR A 444 -9.06 -11.83 -12.87
C THR A 444 -8.19 -11.93 -14.12
N LEU A 445 -8.76 -12.36 -15.26
CA LEU A 445 -8.05 -12.43 -16.52
C LEU A 445 -7.58 -11.06 -16.99
N ARG A 446 -8.43 -10.04 -16.88
CA ARG A 446 -8.05 -8.64 -17.19
C ARG A 446 -6.88 -8.17 -16.33
N ALA A 447 -6.92 -8.44 -15.03
CA ALA A 447 -5.83 -8.07 -14.12
C ALA A 447 -4.54 -8.86 -14.38
N ALA A 448 -4.64 -10.15 -14.71
CA ALA A 448 -3.49 -10.99 -15.02
C ALA A 448 -2.78 -10.61 -16.32
N THR A 449 -3.54 -10.12 -17.31
CA THR A 449 -3.02 -9.71 -18.63
C THR A 449 -2.71 -8.21 -18.72
N MET A 450 -2.86 -7.45 -17.61
CA MET A 450 -2.55 -6.03 -17.58
C MET A 450 -1.05 -5.80 -17.67
N GLU A 451 -0.59 -5.16 -18.74
CA GLU A 451 0.80 -4.77 -18.93
C GLU A 451 0.97 -3.25 -18.87
N ILE A 452 2.14 -2.82 -18.43
CA ILE A 452 2.52 -1.40 -18.41
C ILE A 452 3.48 -1.10 -19.56
N GLN A 453 3.42 0.13 -20.08
CA GLN A 453 4.41 0.57 -21.05
C GLN A 453 5.73 0.90 -20.34
N PRO A 454 6.89 0.53 -20.90
CA PRO A 454 8.21 0.84 -20.30
C PRO A 454 8.43 2.34 -20.02
N SER A 455 7.78 3.20 -20.81
CA SER A 455 7.82 4.66 -20.63
C SER A 455 7.14 5.14 -19.33
N GLN A 456 6.22 4.37 -18.79
CA GLN A 456 5.50 4.72 -17.55
C GLN A 456 6.36 4.54 -16.30
N VAL A 457 7.37 3.69 -16.34
CA VAL A 457 8.30 3.44 -15.22
C VAL A 457 9.47 4.42 -15.23
N LYS A 458 9.96 4.80 -16.44
CA LYS A 458 11.17 5.64 -16.59
C LYS A 458 10.93 7.16 -16.42
N LYS A 459 9.70 7.64 -16.53
CA LYS A 459 9.33 9.04 -16.30
C LYS A 459 9.03 9.31 -14.83
#